data_d0575d73dc58f798c8a8b9a88df9a812
#
_entry.id   d0575d73dc58f798c8a8b9a88df9a812
#
_cell.length_a   1.000
_cell.length_b   1.000
_cell.length_c   1.000
_cell.angle_alpha   90.00
_cell.angle_beta   90.00
_cell.angle_gamma   90.00
#
_symmetry.space_group_name_H-M   'P 1'
#
loop_
_entity.id
_entity.type
_entity.pdbx_description
1 polymer ?
#
loop_
_entity_poly.entity_id
_entity_poly.type
_entity_poly.pdbx_seq_one_letter_code
_entity_poly.pdbx_strand_id
1 'polypeptide(L)'
;MPQLLPDDVIWIHDYHLIPLAAELRAMGCTNRIGFFLHIPLPPPLILAAIPAHDWLMRALFAYDLVGFQSEADLTHFTRYIQSEAHAEDLGQGRWRAFSRTLTAGAFPIGIDVEEFAGLTAAPEGRDMYQRMRDEYSRRKLLVGVDRLDYSKGLPQRLRAFRELLQRYPENNNSATLIQIASPSRETVHAYGDILRERESLCGSINRAFGDLDWMPVRYMHRTVARKKLPGLYRAGRVALVTPLRDGMNLVAKEFLVAQDPA
;
A
#
# COMPACT_ATOMS: atom_id res chain seq x y z
N MET A 1 -24.97 -12.01 19.78
CA MET A 1 -25.02 -11.79 18.31
C MET A 1 -26.45 -11.86 17.77
N PRO A 2 -27.38 -11.05 18.26
CA PRO A 2 -28.80 -11.18 17.91
C PRO A 2 -29.16 -10.68 16.50
N GLN A 3 -28.21 -10.19 15.73
CA GLN A 3 -28.47 -9.61 14.39
C GLN A 3 -27.89 -10.46 13.24
N LEU A 4 -27.13 -11.53 13.51
CA LEU A 4 -26.61 -12.41 12.47
C LEU A 4 -27.64 -13.44 12.06
N LEU A 5 -27.88 -13.56 10.75
CA LEU A 5 -28.68 -14.63 10.16
C LEU A 5 -27.80 -15.87 9.94
N PRO A 6 -28.41 -17.09 9.90
CA PRO A 6 -27.63 -18.32 9.73
C PRO A 6 -26.74 -18.38 8.47
N ASP A 7 -27.18 -17.73 7.39
CA ASP A 7 -26.47 -17.72 6.09
C ASP A 7 -25.56 -16.52 5.88
N ASP A 8 -25.45 -15.61 6.88
CA ASP A 8 -24.56 -14.49 6.79
C ASP A 8 -23.10 -14.97 6.75
N VAL A 9 -22.29 -14.30 5.91
CA VAL A 9 -20.84 -14.48 5.85
C VAL A 9 -20.18 -13.30 6.55
N ILE A 10 -19.30 -13.60 7.50
CA ILE A 10 -18.53 -12.57 8.22
C ILE A 10 -17.20 -12.42 7.49
N TRP A 11 -16.91 -11.19 7.00
CA TRP A 11 -15.67 -10.89 6.32
C TRP A 11 -14.83 -9.90 7.13
N ILE A 12 -13.66 -10.34 7.58
CA ILE A 12 -12.79 -9.62 8.52
C ILE A 12 -11.51 -9.20 7.80
N HIS A 13 -11.10 -7.97 8.04
CA HIS A 13 -9.95 -7.39 7.37
C HIS A 13 -8.87 -6.97 8.36
N ASP A 14 -7.63 -7.28 7.95
CA ASP A 14 -6.37 -6.79 8.46
C ASP A 14 -5.98 -7.26 9.87
N TYR A 15 -4.68 -7.12 10.16
CA TYR A 15 -3.98 -7.75 11.28
C TYR A 15 -4.54 -7.41 12.67
N HIS A 16 -5.16 -6.24 12.82
CA HIS A 16 -5.77 -5.83 14.11
C HIS A 16 -6.86 -6.79 14.59
N LEU A 17 -7.53 -7.47 13.68
CA LEU A 17 -8.70 -8.29 13.94
C LEU A 17 -8.42 -9.80 13.81
N ILE A 18 -7.14 -10.20 13.71
CA ILE A 18 -6.77 -11.63 13.64
C ILE A 18 -7.46 -12.47 14.73
N PRO A 19 -7.54 -12.02 16.01
CA PRO A 19 -8.17 -12.83 17.06
C PRO A 19 -9.69 -12.89 17.00
N LEU A 20 -10.36 -12.02 16.23
CA LEU A 20 -11.81 -11.84 16.29
C LEU A 20 -12.60 -13.12 15.99
N ALA A 21 -12.16 -13.94 15.03
CA ALA A 21 -12.87 -15.18 14.73
C ALA A 21 -12.82 -16.17 15.91
N ALA A 22 -11.71 -16.24 16.65
CA ALA A 22 -11.61 -17.10 17.82
C ALA A 22 -12.62 -16.67 18.90
N GLU A 23 -12.76 -15.37 19.14
CA GLU A 23 -13.77 -14.83 20.06
C GLU A 23 -15.20 -15.11 19.60
N LEU A 24 -15.48 -14.89 18.30
CA LEU A 24 -16.79 -15.19 17.73
C LEU A 24 -17.14 -16.69 17.87
N ARG A 25 -16.18 -17.59 17.63
CA ARG A 25 -16.37 -19.02 17.82
C ARG A 25 -16.63 -19.39 19.29
N ALA A 26 -15.91 -18.75 20.22
CA ALA A 26 -16.14 -18.94 21.66
C ALA A 26 -17.53 -18.48 22.09
N MET A 27 -18.10 -17.47 21.41
CA MET A 27 -19.48 -16.99 21.62
C MET A 27 -20.55 -17.85 20.90
N GLY A 28 -20.17 -18.98 20.27
CA GLY A 28 -21.07 -19.89 19.58
C GLY A 28 -21.41 -19.51 18.14
N CYS A 29 -20.64 -18.61 17.49
CA CYS A 29 -20.85 -18.27 16.09
C CYS A 29 -20.49 -19.45 15.18
N THR A 30 -21.44 -19.90 14.38
CA THR A 30 -21.29 -21.00 13.40
C THR A 30 -21.20 -20.51 11.96
N ASN A 31 -21.45 -19.22 11.72
CA ASN A 31 -21.38 -18.59 10.40
C ASN A 31 -20.00 -18.81 9.74
N ARG A 32 -19.95 -18.75 8.42
CA ARG A 32 -18.68 -18.72 7.69
C ARG A 32 -17.94 -17.42 7.96
N ILE A 33 -16.64 -17.53 8.31
CA ILE A 33 -15.80 -16.37 8.61
C ILE A 33 -14.58 -16.40 7.70
N GLY A 34 -14.48 -15.37 6.85
CA GLY A 34 -13.29 -15.12 6.03
C GLY A 34 -12.41 -14.04 6.64
N PHE A 35 -11.12 -14.13 6.40
CA PHE A 35 -10.12 -13.13 6.80
C PHE A 35 -9.26 -12.74 5.62
N PHE A 36 -8.90 -11.46 5.53
CA PHE A 36 -7.97 -10.96 4.52
C PHE A 36 -6.88 -10.09 5.13
N LEU A 37 -5.63 -10.46 4.89
CA LEU A 37 -4.46 -9.71 5.33
C LEU A 37 -4.03 -8.70 4.24
N HIS A 38 -4.08 -7.41 4.55
CA HIS A 38 -3.71 -6.35 3.60
C HIS A 38 -2.22 -5.99 3.65
N ILE A 39 -1.53 -6.28 4.73
CA ILE A 39 -0.09 -6.07 4.86
C ILE A 39 0.68 -7.34 4.47
N PRO A 40 1.96 -7.23 4.07
CA PRO A 40 2.78 -8.41 3.80
C PRO A 40 2.94 -9.28 5.05
N LEU A 41 2.81 -10.59 4.89
CA LEU A 41 3.17 -11.53 5.96
C LEU A 41 4.69 -11.71 5.96
N PRO A 42 5.38 -11.51 7.10
CA PRO A 42 6.82 -11.69 7.16
C PRO A 42 7.23 -13.16 6.99
N PRO A 43 8.45 -13.44 6.53
CA PRO A 43 9.01 -14.79 6.52
C PRO A 43 8.96 -15.46 7.90
N PRO A 44 8.88 -16.81 7.98
CA PRO A 44 8.72 -17.53 9.24
C PRO A 44 9.69 -17.14 10.34
N LEU A 45 10.98 -16.96 10.04
CA LEU A 45 11.99 -16.55 11.03
C LEU A 45 11.72 -15.16 11.64
N ILE A 46 11.21 -14.22 10.85
CA ILE A 46 10.87 -12.88 11.34
C ILE A 46 9.56 -12.93 12.11
N LEU A 47 8.59 -13.71 11.63
CA LEU A 47 7.30 -13.89 12.30
C LEU A 47 7.49 -14.54 13.68
N ALA A 48 8.34 -15.55 13.78
CA ALA A 48 8.67 -16.25 15.04
C ALA A 48 9.43 -15.35 16.05
N ALA A 49 10.00 -14.23 15.63
CA ALA A 49 10.59 -13.24 16.53
C ALA A 49 9.55 -12.37 17.26
N ILE A 50 8.30 -12.40 16.84
CA ILE A 50 7.21 -11.65 17.49
C ILE A 50 6.77 -12.43 18.74
N PRO A 51 6.79 -11.83 19.94
CA PRO A 51 6.18 -12.46 21.12
C PRO A 51 4.73 -12.85 20.83
N ALA A 52 4.28 -14.00 21.22
CA ALA A 52 2.91 -14.50 20.96
C ALA A 52 2.57 -14.75 19.47
N HIS A 53 3.59 -14.97 18.62
CA HIS A 53 3.36 -15.33 17.21
C HIS A 53 2.53 -16.61 17.05
N ASP A 54 2.73 -17.59 17.92
CA ASP A 54 1.98 -18.85 17.96
C ASP A 54 0.49 -18.62 18.27
N TRP A 55 0.18 -17.74 19.22
CA TRP A 55 -1.19 -17.36 19.53
C TRP A 55 -1.88 -16.66 18.35
N LEU A 56 -1.20 -15.73 17.68
CA LEU A 56 -1.73 -15.07 16.48
C LEU A 56 -2.02 -16.06 15.36
N MET A 57 -1.08 -16.99 15.09
CA MET A 57 -1.25 -17.96 14.02
C MET A 57 -2.32 -19.00 14.37
N ARG A 58 -2.42 -19.43 15.64
CA ARG A 58 -3.50 -20.27 16.11
C ARG A 58 -4.87 -19.61 15.93
N ALA A 59 -4.97 -18.29 16.17
CA ALA A 59 -6.21 -17.54 15.98
C ALA A 59 -6.69 -17.55 14.52
N LEU A 60 -5.77 -17.59 13.54
CA LEU A 60 -6.13 -17.71 12.12
C LEU A 60 -6.84 -19.03 11.80
N PHE A 61 -6.61 -20.11 12.56
CA PHE A 61 -7.34 -21.38 12.36
C PHE A 61 -8.80 -21.34 12.86
N ALA A 62 -9.25 -20.22 13.42
CA ALA A 62 -10.67 -20.00 13.71
C ALA A 62 -11.48 -19.52 12.50
N TYR A 63 -10.80 -19.10 11.43
CA TYR A 63 -11.39 -18.71 10.15
C TYR A 63 -11.60 -19.92 9.25
N ASP A 64 -12.57 -19.81 8.32
CA ASP A 64 -12.79 -20.82 7.28
C ASP A 64 -11.91 -20.56 6.05
N LEU A 65 -11.68 -19.26 5.76
CA LEU A 65 -10.83 -18.80 4.66
C LEU A 65 -9.87 -17.70 5.14
N VAL A 66 -8.60 -17.84 4.79
CA VAL A 66 -7.56 -16.81 5.02
C VAL A 66 -6.96 -16.39 3.68
N GLY A 67 -7.13 -15.12 3.33
CA GLY A 67 -6.67 -14.53 2.09
C GLY A 67 -5.44 -13.64 2.28
N PHE A 68 -4.55 -13.69 1.29
CA PHE A 68 -3.33 -12.89 1.20
C PHE A 68 -3.26 -12.10 -0.11
N GLN A 69 -2.45 -11.05 -0.14
CA GLN A 69 -2.25 -10.22 -1.34
C GLN A 69 -1.36 -10.87 -2.39
N SER A 70 -0.44 -11.75 -2.00
CA SER A 70 0.54 -12.32 -2.92
C SER A 70 0.82 -13.80 -2.63
N GLU A 71 1.30 -14.50 -3.65
CA GLU A 71 1.80 -15.88 -3.51
C GLU A 71 2.99 -15.98 -2.54
N ALA A 72 3.78 -14.91 -2.42
CA ALA A 72 4.89 -14.86 -1.45
C ALA A 72 4.37 -14.86 -0.03
N ASP A 73 3.31 -14.08 0.28
CA ASP A 73 2.68 -14.06 1.60
C ASP A 73 2.04 -15.41 1.93
N LEU A 74 1.33 -16.01 0.96
CA LEU A 74 0.79 -17.37 1.10
C LEU A 74 1.90 -18.40 1.38
N THR A 75 3.02 -18.31 0.67
CA THR A 75 4.19 -19.17 0.89
C THR A 75 4.78 -18.98 2.29
N HIS A 76 4.89 -17.74 2.78
CA HIS A 76 5.35 -17.47 4.14
C HIS A 76 4.42 -18.08 5.17
N PHE A 77 3.10 -17.93 4.97
CA PHE A 77 2.09 -18.52 5.84
C PHE A 77 2.19 -20.06 5.87
N THR A 78 2.18 -20.70 4.71
CA THR A 78 2.20 -22.16 4.62
C THR A 78 3.47 -22.76 5.21
N ARG A 79 4.63 -22.15 4.95
CA ARG A 79 5.89 -22.57 5.57
C ARG A 79 5.87 -22.44 7.09
N TYR A 80 5.33 -21.32 7.61
CA TYR A 80 5.22 -21.11 9.04
C TYR A 80 4.31 -22.17 9.69
N ILE A 81 3.11 -22.39 9.16
CA ILE A 81 2.18 -23.36 9.78
C ILE A 81 2.68 -24.81 9.67
N GLN A 82 3.46 -25.13 8.65
CA GLN A 82 4.12 -26.45 8.54
C GLN A 82 5.23 -26.63 9.58
N SER A 83 6.10 -25.63 9.75
CA SER A 83 7.25 -25.74 10.68
C SER A 83 6.85 -25.61 12.13
N GLU A 84 6.01 -24.62 12.46
CA GLU A 84 5.72 -24.25 13.87
C GLU A 84 4.41 -24.88 14.39
N ALA A 85 3.41 -25.04 13.54
CA ALA A 85 2.12 -25.61 13.93
C ALA A 85 1.95 -27.07 13.50
N HIS A 86 2.92 -27.65 12.80
CA HIS A 86 2.86 -29.00 12.23
C HIS A 86 1.57 -29.28 11.45
N ALA A 87 1.14 -28.25 10.69
CA ALA A 87 -0.11 -28.33 9.95
C ALA A 87 -0.02 -29.38 8.84
N GLU A 88 -1.09 -30.18 8.73
CA GLU A 88 -1.28 -31.17 7.69
C GLU A 88 -1.81 -30.49 6.42
N ASP A 89 -1.16 -30.72 5.29
CA ASP A 89 -1.66 -30.30 3.98
C ASP A 89 -2.72 -31.28 3.47
N LEU A 90 -3.93 -30.80 3.31
CA LEU A 90 -5.06 -31.60 2.79
C LEU A 90 -5.27 -31.41 1.29
N GLY A 91 -4.40 -30.68 0.63
CA GLY A 91 -4.51 -30.30 -0.78
C GLY A 91 -5.51 -29.16 -1.04
N GLN A 92 -5.42 -28.55 -2.23
CA GLN A 92 -6.29 -27.46 -2.68
C GLN A 92 -6.30 -26.24 -1.73
N GLY A 93 -5.15 -25.92 -1.11
CA GLY A 93 -5.02 -24.80 -0.17
C GLY A 93 -5.64 -25.06 1.20
N ARG A 94 -6.08 -26.29 1.51
CA ARG A 94 -6.67 -26.64 2.81
C ARG A 94 -5.62 -27.16 3.77
N TRP A 95 -5.67 -26.67 4.99
CA TRP A 95 -4.71 -26.97 6.04
C TRP A 95 -5.41 -27.38 7.33
N ARG A 96 -4.89 -28.40 8.01
CA ARG A 96 -5.40 -28.85 9.30
C ARG A 96 -4.36 -28.63 10.40
N ALA A 97 -4.73 -27.89 11.44
CA ALA A 97 -3.98 -27.78 12.69
C ALA A 97 -4.93 -27.40 13.83
N PHE A 98 -4.53 -27.61 15.08
CA PHE A 98 -5.30 -27.24 16.27
C PHE A 98 -6.75 -27.78 16.25
N SER A 99 -6.94 -28.98 15.73
CA SER A 99 -8.27 -29.62 15.56
C SER A 99 -9.24 -28.82 14.68
N ARG A 100 -8.72 -27.93 13.81
CA ARG A 100 -9.49 -27.10 12.88
C ARG A 100 -8.92 -27.21 11.47
N THR A 101 -9.76 -26.93 10.50
CA THR A 101 -9.36 -26.83 9.09
C THR A 101 -9.65 -25.42 8.58
N LEU A 102 -8.70 -24.85 7.87
CA LEU A 102 -8.89 -23.59 7.15
C LEU A 102 -8.48 -23.76 5.68
N THR A 103 -8.97 -22.88 4.83
CA THR A 103 -8.49 -22.73 3.46
C THR A 103 -7.64 -21.47 3.39
N ALA A 104 -6.46 -21.52 2.78
CA ALA A 104 -5.59 -20.35 2.55
C ALA A 104 -5.37 -20.16 1.04
N GLY A 105 -5.34 -18.89 0.60
CA GLY A 105 -5.13 -18.56 -0.80
C GLY A 105 -4.61 -17.15 -1.02
N ALA A 106 -3.99 -16.91 -2.19
CA ALA A 106 -3.61 -15.57 -2.63
C ALA A 106 -4.71 -14.99 -3.54
N PHE A 107 -5.17 -13.79 -3.19
CA PHE A 107 -6.22 -13.05 -3.89
C PHE A 107 -5.77 -11.60 -4.10
N PRO A 108 -4.89 -11.33 -5.08
CA PRO A 108 -4.36 -9.99 -5.31
C PRO A 108 -5.46 -8.99 -5.63
N ILE A 109 -5.54 -7.89 -4.86
CA ILE A 109 -6.50 -6.82 -5.14
C ILE A 109 -6.12 -6.09 -6.45
N GLY A 110 -7.13 -5.84 -7.29
CA GLY A 110 -7.02 -5.03 -8.50
C GLY A 110 -7.51 -3.60 -8.29
N ILE A 111 -7.62 -2.88 -9.40
CA ILE A 111 -8.38 -1.65 -9.54
C ILE A 111 -9.46 -1.86 -10.59
N ASP A 112 -10.52 -1.07 -10.53
CA ASP A 112 -11.47 -0.96 -11.64
C ASP A 112 -10.81 -0.16 -12.76
N VAL A 113 -10.37 -0.86 -13.80
CA VAL A 113 -9.62 -0.28 -14.93
C VAL A 113 -10.53 0.63 -15.75
N GLU A 114 -11.78 0.23 -15.99
CA GLU A 114 -12.73 1.01 -16.80
C GLU A 114 -13.14 2.29 -16.06
N GLU A 115 -13.47 2.19 -14.77
CA GLU A 115 -13.77 3.37 -13.95
C GLU A 115 -12.59 4.35 -13.95
N PHE A 116 -11.36 3.85 -13.73
CA PHE A 116 -10.20 4.72 -13.62
C PHE A 116 -9.81 5.36 -14.96
N ALA A 117 -9.88 4.61 -16.04
CA ALA A 117 -9.70 5.15 -17.41
C ALA A 117 -10.78 6.20 -17.74
N GLY A 118 -12.02 5.96 -17.34
CA GLY A 118 -13.11 6.94 -17.47
C GLY A 118 -12.83 8.25 -16.72
N LEU A 119 -12.25 8.19 -15.52
CA LEU A 119 -11.82 9.36 -14.77
C LEU A 119 -10.70 10.16 -15.48
N THR A 120 -9.84 9.49 -16.25
CA THR A 120 -8.80 10.17 -17.05
C THR A 120 -9.44 11.03 -18.15
N ALA A 121 -10.52 10.56 -18.75
CA ALA A 121 -11.28 11.27 -19.79
C ALA A 121 -12.31 12.27 -19.24
N ALA A 122 -12.58 12.27 -17.92
CA ALA A 122 -13.51 13.19 -17.28
C ALA A 122 -12.97 14.64 -17.25
N PRO A 123 -13.83 15.66 -17.13
CA PRO A 123 -13.39 17.07 -17.12
C PRO A 123 -12.29 17.35 -16.11
N GLU A 124 -12.43 16.91 -14.87
CA GLU A 124 -11.46 17.16 -13.81
C GLU A 124 -10.10 16.50 -14.06
N GLY A 125 -10.10 15.30 -14.70
CA GLY A 125 -8.89 14.60 -15.12
C GLY A 125 -8.18 15.35 -16.24
N ARG A 126 -8.93 15.75 -17.28
CA ARG A 126 -8.38 16.53 -18.40
C ARG A 126 -7.84 17.89 -17.97
N ASP A 127 -8.57 18.63 -17.13
CA ASP A 127 -8.12 19.93 -16.63
C ASP A 127 -6.83 19.81 -15.83
N MET A 128 -6.72 18.78 -14.97
CA MET A 128 -5.50 18.52 -14.21
C MET A 128 -4.34 18.17 -15.15
N TYR A 129 -4.57 17.30 -16.13
CA TYR A 129 -3.56 16.94 -17.12
C TYR A 129 -3.05 18.17 -17.88
N GLN A 130 -3.97 19.01 -18.40
CA GLN A 130 -3.60 20.20 -19.15
C GLN A 130 -2.79 21.18 -18.29
N ARG A 131 -3.25 21.45 -17.08
CA ARG A 131 -2.51 22.32 -16.12
C ARG A 131 -1.10 21.80 -15.84
N MET A 132 -0.95 20.50 -15.61
CA MET A 132 0.38 19.91 -15.34
C MET A 132 1.27 19.97 -16.59
N ARG A 133 0.71 19.71 -17.77
CA ARG A 133 1.44 19.86 -19.04
C ARG A 133 1.93 21.27 -19.28
N ASP A 134 1.08 22.27 -19.06
CA ASP A 134 1.42 23.67 -19.28
C ASP A 134 2.50 24.13 -18.29
N GLU A 135 2.35 23.78 -17.00
CA GLU A 135 3.26 24.14 -15.92
C GLU A 135 4.64 23.46 -16.05
N TYR A 136 4.65 22.20 -16.51
CA TYR A 136 5.87 21.38 -16.62
C TYR A 136 6.27 21.06 -18.06
N SER A 137 5.85 21.85 -19.04
CA SER A 137 6.08 21.61 -20.48
C SER A 137 7.55 21.42 -20.87
N ARG A 138 8.47 22.03 -20.11
CA ARG A 138 9.93 21.97 -20.33
C ARG A 138 10.64 21.01 -19.37
N ARG A 139 9.90 20.31 -18.49
CA ARG A 139 10.46 19.51 -17.41
C ARG A 139 9.87 18.11 -17.38
N LYS A 140 10.67 17.15 -17.00
CA LYS A 140 10.22 15.78 -16.72
C LYS A 140 9.53 15.78 -15.35
N LEU A 141 8.23 15.48 -15.33
CA LEU A 141 7.48 15.40 -14.10
C LEU A 141 7.58 13.96 -13.53
N LEU A 142 8.11 13.87 -12.31
CA LEU A 142 8.08 12.66 -11.51
C LEU A 142 6.94 12.80 -10.49
N VAL A 143 6.18 11.73 -10.26
CA VAL A 143 5.01 11.76 -9.38
C VAL A 143 5.13 10.70 -8.30
N GLY A 144 4.98 11.11 -7.04
CA GLY A 144 4.80 10.22 -5.90
C GLY A 144 3.49 10.55 -5.20
N VAL A 145 2.64 9.55 -5.02
CA VAL A 145 1.36 9.71 -4.31
C VAL A 145 1.24 8.60 -3.28
N ASP A 146 1.18 8.98 -2.02
CA ASP A 146 1.09 8.02 -0.91
C ASP A 146 0.24 8.58 0.23
N ARG A 147 -0.14 7.73 1.16
CA ARG A 147 -0.49 8.16 2.51
C ARG A 147 0.79 8.49 3.28
N LEU A 148 0.70 9.38 4.24
CA LEU A 148 1.78 9.62 5.19
C LEU A 148 1.93 8.39 6.08
N ASP A 149 2.88 7.50 5.73
CA ASP A 149 3.15 6.25 6.43
C ASP A 149 4.64 5.93 6.33
N TYR A 150 5.24 5.42 7.42
CA TYR A 150 6.66 5.04 7.47
C TYR A 150 7.00 3.95 6.46
N SER A 151 6.06 3.03 6.20
CA SER A 151 6.26 1.93 5.26
C SER A 151 6.40 2.38 3.80
N LYS A 152 5.96 3.61 3.46
CA LYS A 152 5.97 4.13 2.08
C LYS A 152 7.34 4.66 1.61
N GLY A 153 8.34 4.71 2.49
CA GLY A 153 9.71 5.06 2.13
C GLY A 153 9.87 6.47 1.59
N LEU A 154 9.08 7.44 2.07
CA LEU A 154 9.12 8.82 1.58
C LEU A 154 10.48 9.51 1.80
N PRO A 155 11.14 9.39 2.97
CA PRO A 155 12.48 9.95 3.15
C PRO A 155 13.50 9.32 2.20
N GLN A 156 13.44 8.00 1.97
CA GLN A 156 14.32 7.29 1.05
C GLN A 156 14.13 7.75 -0.39
N ARG A 157 12.88 7.95 -0.82
CA ARG A 157 12.55 8.52 -2.13
C ARG A 157 13.15 9.91 -2.33
N LEU A 158 13.02 10.79 -1.34
CA LEU A 158 13.59 12.13 -1.40
C LEU A 158 15.12 12.11 -1.45
N ARG A 159 15.77 11.23 -0.67
CA ARG A 159 17.22 11.06 -0.73
C ARG A 159 17.66 10.53 -2.09
N ALA A 160 16.95 9.57 -2.67
CA ALA A 160 17.22 9.05 -4.01
C ALA A 160 17.06 10.14 -5.09
N PHE A 161 16.04 10.98 -4.98
CA PHE A 161 15.87 12.13 -5.90
C PHE A 161 16.98 13.17 -5.75
N ARG A 162 17.42 13.46 -4.52
CA ARG A 162 18.60 14.31 -4.27
C ARG A 162 19.85 13.74 -4.92
N GLU A 163 20.09 12.44 -4.75
CA GLU A 163 21.21 11.75 -5.35
C GLU A 163 21.18 11.80 -6.88
N LEU A 164 19.99 11.68 -7.49
CA LEU A 164 19.80 11.86 -8.93
C LEU A 164 20.27 13.24 -9.39
N LEU A 165 19.84 14.31 -8.71
CA LEU A 165 20.23 15.67 -9.09
C LEU A 165 21.74 15.95 -8.86
N GLN A 166 22.31 15.31 -7.85
CA GLN A 166 23.72 15.47 -7.51
C GLN A 166 24.65 14.73 -8.47
N ARG A 167 24.32 13.49 -8.81
CA ARG A 167 25.16 12.65 -9.69
C ARG A 167 24.95 12.91 -11.17
N TYR A 168 23.78 13.43 -11.53
CA TYR A 168 23.39 13.64 -12.92
C TYR A 168 22.89 15.08 -13.10
N PRO A 169 23.84 16.07 -13.14
CA PRO A 169 23.51 17.49 -13.18
C PRO A 169 22.65 17.92 -14.37
N GLU A 170 22.63 17.14 -15.44
CA GLU A 170 21.75 17.35 -16.61
C GLU A 170 20.25 17.24 -16.28
N ASN A 171 19.91 16.71 -15.10
CA ASN A 171 18.54 16.70 -14.61
C ASN A 171 18.16 17.95 -13.80
N ASN A 172 19.15 18.81 -13.47
CA ASN A 172 18.87 20.08 -12.82
C ASN A 172 18.09 20.97 -13.79
N ASN A 173 17.08 21.66 -13.27
CA ASN A 173 16.10 22.46 -14.03
C ASN A 173 15.32 21.67 -15.12
N SER A 174 15.51 20.36 -15.23
CA SER A 174 14.82 19.51 -16.21
C SER A 174 13.94 18.42 -15.60
N ALA A 175 14.05 18.16 -14.29
CA ALA A 175 13.24 17.18 -13.56
C ALA A 175 12.61 17.80 -12.31
N THR A 176 11.32 17.57 -12.09
CA THR A 176 10.61 18.01 -10.87
C THR A 176 9.85 16.83 -10.28
N LEU A 177 9.99 16.65 -8.96
CA LEU A 177 9.21 15.66 -8.20
C LEU A 177 8.00 16.34 -7.54
N ILE A 178 6.79 15.95 -7.93
CA ILE A 178 5.59 16.21 -7.15
C ILE A 178 5.38 15.05 -6.18
N GLN A 179 5.47 15.33 -4.89
CA GLN A 179 5.17 14.36 -3.84
C GLN A 179 3.91 14.77 -3.09
N ILE A 180 2.86 13.97 -3.24
CA ILE A 180 1.61 14.09 -2.47
C ILE A 180 1.67 13.07 -1.34
N ALA A 181 1.44 13.53 -0.11
CA ALA A 181 1.29 12.68 1.06
C ALA A 181 -0.03 13.02 1.74
N SER A 182 -1.04 12.16 1.58
CA SER A 182 -2.31 12.34 2.27
C SER A 182 -2.15 12.13 3.77
N PRO A 183 -2.77 12.96 4.63
CA PRO A 183 -2.76 12.78 6.07
C PRO A 183 -3.25 11.36 6.45
N SER A 184 -2.63 10.75 7.44
CA SER A 184 -2.99 9.43 7.99
C SER A 184 -2.58 9.35 9.45
N ARG A 185 -3.46 8.88 10.33
CA ARG A 185 -3.19 8.55 11.75
C ARG A 185 -2.29 9.56 12.49
N GLU A 186 -2.54 10.86 12.36
CA GLU A 186 -1.71 11.97 12.87
C GLU A 186 -1.50 11.96 14.39
N THR A 187 -2.26 11.18 15.13
CA THR A 187 -2.19 11.07 16.61
C THR A 187 -1.00 10.26 17.12
N VAL A 188 -0.22 9.61 16.27
CA VAL A 188 0.93 8.80 16.66
C VAL A 188 2.21 9.63 16.57
N HIS A 189 2.96 9.79 17.66
CA HIS A 189 4.22 10.57 17.72
C HIS A 189 5.22 10.25 16.61
N ALA A 190 5.33 8.98 16.20
CA ALA A 190 6.21 8.54 15.11
C ALA A 190 5.91 9.22 13.77
N TYR A 191 4.67 9.65 13.53
CA TYR A 191 4.31 10.35 12.29
C TYR A 191 4.78 11.81 12.29
N GLY A 192 4.83 12.46 13.46
CA GLY A 192 5.39 13.79 13.62
C GLY A 192 6.87 13.87 13.25
N ASP A 193 7.66 12.86 13.60
CA ASP A 193 9.08 12.78 13.26
C ASP A 193 9.30 12.60 11.75
N ILE A 194 8.51 11.72 11.13
CA ILE A 194 8.53 11.51 9.68
C ILE A 194 8.14 12.78 8.92
N LEU A 195 7.16 13.52 9.43
CA LEU A 195 6.75 14.80 8.83
C LEU A 195 7.90 15.80 8.86
N ARG A 196 8.52 16.01 10.03
CA ARG A 196 9.66 16.93 10.21
C ARG A 196 10.88 16.53 9.37
N GLU A 197 11.26 15.26 9.37
CA GLU A 197 12.38 14.77 8.55
C GLU A 197 12.15 15.06 7.07
N ARG A 198 10.95 14.79 6.57
CA ARG A 198 10.60 14.97 5.17
C ARG A 198 10.55 16.44 4.76
N GLU A 199 9.95 17.31 5.58
CA GLU A 199 9.94 18.76 5.33
C GLU A 199 11.36 19.34 5.31
N SER A 200 12.21 18.88 6.22
CA SER A 200 13.63 19.22 6.25
C SER A 200 14.35 18.74 4.98
N LEU A 201 14.11 17.51 4.53
CA LEU A 201 14.67 16.97 3.28
C LEU A 201 14.21 17.77 2.06
N CYS A 202 12.92 18.04 1.92
CA CYS A 202 12.38 18.85 0.83
C CYS A 202 13.00 20.25 0.81
N GLY A 203 13.04 20.91 1.96
CA GLY A 203 13.65 22.22 2.10
C GLY A 203 15.15 22.23 1.77
N SER A 204 15.89 21.19 2.18
CA SER A 204 17.31 21.06 1.88
C SER A 204 17.59 20.84 0.38
N ILE A 205 16.77 20.01 -0.29
CA ILE A 205 16.88 19.77 -1.73
C ILE A 205 16.56 21.05 -2.51
N ASN A 206 15.45 21.70 -2.17
CA ASN A 206 15.04 22.93 -2.87
C ASN A 206 16.05 24.06 -2.68
N ARG A 207 16.70 24.16 -1.50
CA ARG A 207 17.76 25.13 -1.25
C ARG A 207 19.06 24.83 -2.00
N ALA A 208 19.40 23.53 -2.12
CA ALA A 208 20.66 23.12 -2.74
C ALA A 208 20.64 23.19 -4.27
N PHE A 209 19.48 22.93 -4.88
CA PHE A 209 19.36 22.76 -6.33
C PHE A 209 18.36 23.74 -6.98
N GLY A 210 17.42 24.29 -6.21
CA GLY A 210 16.37 25.16 -6.75
C GLY A 210 16.89 26.46 -7.34
N ASP A 211 16.14 27.04 -8.28
CA ASP A 211 16.40 28.32 -8.92
C ASP A 211 15.14 29.19 -8.88
N LEU A 212 15.21 30.42 -9.38
CA LEU A 212 14.12 31.41 -9.35
C LEU A 212 12.83 30.87 -10.01
N ASP A 213 12.96 30.10 -11.08
CA ASP A 213 11.86 29.56 -11.86
C ASP A 213 11.69 28.04 -11.71
N TRP A 214 12.52 27.39 -10.87
CA TRP A 214 12.49 25.94 -10.70
C TRP A 214 12.56 25.50 -9.24
N MET A 215 11.57 24.73 -8.83
CA MET A 215 11.54 24.04 -7.54
C MET A 215 11.67 22.52 -7.78
N PRO A 216 12.80 21.90 -7.39
CA PRO A 216 13.04 20.46 -7.59
C PRO A 216 11.96 19.56 -6.98
N VAL A 217 11.53 19.84 -5.76
CA VAL A 217 10.54 19.07 -5.03
C VAL A 217 9.34 19.92 -4.67
N ARG A 218 8.18 19.59 -5.20
CA ARG A 218 6.87 20.11 -4.77
C ARG A 218 6.22 19.12 -3.83
N TYR A 219 6.29 19.41 -2.55
CA TYR A 219 5.67 18.58 -1.53
C TYR A 219 4.30 19.11 -1.14
N MET A 220 3.30 18.20 -1.09
CA MET A 220 1.92 18.53 -0.69
C MET A 220 1.45 17.57 0.40
N HIS A 221 1.24 18.08 1.61
CA HIS A 221 0.62 17.35 2.71
C HIS A 221 -0.88 17.59 2.71
N ARG A 222 -1.57 16.98 1.76
CA ARG A 222 -3.04 17.05 1.65
C ARG A 222 -3.60 15.92 0.80
N THR A 223 -4.88 15.64 0.99
CA THR A 223 -5.62 14.74 0.09
C THR A 223 -5.92 15.45 -1.22
N VAL A 224 -5.65 14.79 -2.34
CA VAL A 224 -6.09 15.22 -3.66
C VAL A 224 -7.33 14.41 -4.05
N ALA A 225 -8.33 15.08 -4.58
CA ALA A 225 -9.56 14.41 -5.00
C ALA A 225 -9.28 13.33 -6.05
N ARG A 226 -9.86 12.14 -5.88
CA ARG A 226 -9.64 10.97 -6.75
C ARG A 226 -9.84 11.30 -8.23
N LYS A 227 -10.82 12.12 -8.58
CA LYS A 227 -11.10 12.57 -9.95
C LYS A 227 -9.96 13.35 -10.63
N LYS A 228 -9.04 13.93 -9.85
CA LYS A 228 -7.91 14.71 -10.37
C LYS A 228 -6.63 13.89 -10.51
N LEU A 229 -6.51 12.79 -9.77
CA LEU A 229 -5.30 11.95 -9.76
C LEU A 229 -4.95 11.39 -11.14
N PRO A 230 -5.91 10.89 -11.95
CA PRO A 230 -5.59 10.36 -13.28
C PRO A 230 -4.92 11.38 -14.18
N GLY A 231 -5.36 12.64 -14.16
CA GLY A 231 -4.74 13.72 -14.93
C GLY A 231 -3.31 14.04 -14.47
N LEU A 232 -3.05 14.00 -13.16
CA LEU A 232 -1.71 14.14 -12.63
C LEU A 232 -0.81 12.97 -13.05
N TYR A 233 -1.30 11.73 -12.95
CA TYR A 233 -0.56 10.54 -13.34
C TYR A 233 -0.22 10.55 -14.83
N ARG A 234 -1.18 10.91 -15.68
CA ARG A 234 -1.00 11.03 -17.13
C ARG A 234 0.04 12.08 -17.51
N ALA A 235 0.13 13.18 -16.78
CA ALA A 235 1.15 14.20 -17.00
C ALA A 235 2.55 13.76 -16.49
N GLY A 236 2.60 12.80 -15.58
CA GLY A 236 3.83 12.28 -15.02
C GLY A 236 4.60 11.40 -16.00
N ARG A 237 5.88 11.70 -16.21
CA ARG A 237 6.78 10.86 -17.01
C ARG A 237 7.17 9.58 -16.27
N VAL A 238 7.25 9.64 -14.94
CA VAL A 238 7.65 8.54 -14.07
C VAL A 238 6.82 8.59 -12.79
N ALA A 239 6.26 7.45 -12.37
CA ALA A 239 5.76 7.28 -11.02
C ALA A 239 6.86 6.72 -10.12
N LEU A 240 7.06 7.34 -8.96
CA LEU A 240 7.95 6.83 -7.92
C LEU A 240 7.11 6.08 -6.88
N VAL A 241 7.12 4.77 -6.97
CA VAL A 241 6.46 3.85 -6.03
C VAL A 241 7.55 3.06 -5.32
N THR A 242 7.95 3.51 -4.13
CA THR A 242 9.14 3.01 -3.41
C THR A 242 8.84 2.64 -1.96
N PRO A 243 7.79 1.86 -1.67
CA PRO A 243 7.54 1.45 -0.29
C PRO A 243 8.66 0.56 0.23
N LEU A 244 8.97 0.66 1.52
CA LEU A 244 9.86 -0.27 2.20
C LEU A 244 9.18 -1.64 2.33
N ARG A 245 7.87 -1.61 2.59
CA ARG A 245 6.96 -2.74 2.62
C ARG A 245 5.56 -2.29 2.23
N ASP A 246 4.90 -3.06 1.37
CA ASP A 246 3.51 -2.85 0.99
C ASP A 246 2.87 -4.19 0.60
N GLY A 247 1.62 -4.38 0.92
CA GLY A 247 0.88 -5.57 0.52
C GLY A 247 0.57 -5.54 -0.98
N MET A 248 -0.09 -4.45 -1.40
CA MET A 248 -0.37 -4.15 -2.80
C MET A 248 -0.45 -2.64 -2.99
N ASN A 249 0.41 -2.09 -3.86
CA ASN A 249 0.38 -0.67 -4.16
C ASN A 249 -0.53 -0.39 -5.37
N LEU A 250 -1.70 0.16 -5.11
CA LEU A 250 -2.67 0.46 -6.16
C LEU A 250 -2.24 1.67 -7.02
N VAL A 251 -1.43 2.60 -6.48
CA VAL A 251 -0.94 3.76 -7.23
C VAL A 251 -0.15 3.36 -8.47
N ALA A 252 0.64 2.26 -8.38
CA ALA A 252 1.36 1.74 -9.55
C ALA A 252 0.39 1.31 -10.67
N LYS A 253 -0.70 0.63 -10.31
CA LYS A 253 -1.74 0.19 -11.26
C LYS A 253 -2.51 1.39 -11.82
N GLU A 254 -2.90 2.31 -10.95
CA GLU A 254 -3.58 3.56 -11.34
C GLU A 254 -2.73 4.41 -12.30
N PHE A 255 -1.42 4.52 -12.03
CA PHE A 255 -0.51 5.25 -12.91
C PHE A 255 -0.46 4.63 -14.31
N LEU A 256 -0.36 3.30 -14.41
CA LEU A 256 -0.32 2.60 -15.70
C LEU A 256 -1.62 2.80 -16.50
N VAL A 257 -2.78 2.67 -15.83
CA VAL A 257 -4.09 2.85 -16.49
C VAL A 257 -4.31 4.30 -16.94
N ALA A 258 -3.73 5.28 -16.24
CA ALA A 258 -3.85 6.69 -16.61
C ALA A 258 -3.02 7.08 -17.84
N GLN A 259 -2.07 6.25 -18.28
CA GLN A 259 -1.25 6.56 -19.45
C GLN A 259 -2.05 6.37 -20.75
N ASP A 260 -1.69 7.10 -21.80
CA ASP A 260 -2.20 6.81 -23.13
C ASP A 260 -1.65 5.45 -23.60
N PRO A 261 -2.47 4.60 -24.20
CA PRO A 261 -1.95 3.45 -24.91
C PRO A 261 -0.99 3.95 -26.00
N ALA A 262 0.20 3.35 -26.06
CA ALA A 262 1.22 3.68 -27.05
C ALA A 262 0.78 3.26 -28.46
#